data_b699b1f9888b052a1195549991ec70fc
#
_entry.id   b699b1f9888b052a1195549991ec70fc
#
_cell.length_a   1.000
_cell.length_b   1.000
_cell.length_c   1.000
_cell.angle_alpha   90.00
_cell.angle_beta   90.00
_cell.angle_gamma   90.00
#
_symmetry.space_group_name_H-M   'P 1'
#
loop_
_entity.id
_entity.type
_entity.pdbx_description
1 polymer ?
#
loop_
_entity_poly.entity_id
_entity_poly.type
_entity_poly.pdbx_seq_one_letter_code
_entity_poly.pdbx_strand_id
1 'polypeptide(L)'
;MTTSTSPAITIRPVRADELDTYFDLTLLVDLHVPADLLPDLKNTIALALRDERGPFSHAFNHFLFAETTDGTPIAAVHVGPGRWMLDRQIPNRLRRTLVERVSNIDTIAVHPDHRGQGIATRILDRVEDDFRQAGYRALTLRHEHDKKRFFTARGYTSLPRLAVDLPPTGLFTRAEPGWKFAVKPLDPTVTLTTQRGLTTLTGLLD
;
A
#
# COMPACT_ATOMS: atom_id res chain seq x y z
N MET A 1 -34.86 0.27 -10.64
CA MET A 1 -33.41 0.51 -10.67
C MET A 1 -33.10 1.53 -9.60
N THR A 2 -32.71 1.10 -8.43
CA THR A 2 -32.28 1.97 -7.33
C THR A 2 -30.87 2.43 -7.65
N THR A 3 -30.71 3.70 -8.03
CA THR A 3 -29.39 4.35 -8.10
C THR A 3 -28.80 4.36 -6.69
N SER A 4 -27.91 3.42 -6.41
CA SER A 4 -27.11 3.44 -5.18
C SER A 4 -26.18 4.64 -5.26
N THR A 5 -26.59 5.73 -4.65
CA THR A 5 -25.73 6.91 -4.48
C THR A 5 -24.63 6.50 -3.51
N SER A 6 -23.38 6.45 -3.97
CA SER A 6 -22.23 6.21 -3.07
C SER A 6 -22.25 7.25 -1.95
N PRO A 7 -22.02 6.85 -0.69
CA PRO A 7 -22.03 7.77 0.43
C PRO A 7 -21.01 8.88 0.22
N ALA A 8 -21.36 10.09 0.63
CA ALA A 8 -20.40 11.20 0.70
C ALA A 8 -19.39 10.86 1.79
N ILE A 9 -18.11 10.73 1.41
CA ILE A 9 -16.99 10.49 2.33
C ILE A 9 -15.89 11.50 2.09
N THR A 10 -15.15 11.84 3.12
CA THR A 10 -13.90 12.60 3.06
C THR A 10 -12.73 11.65 3.30
N ILE A 11 -11.64 11.79 2.52
CA ILE A 11 -10.40 11.04 2.73
C ILE A 11 -9.32 12.03 3.13
N ARG A 12 -8.72 11.81 4.30
CA ARG A 12 -7.71 12.70 4.88
C ARG A 12 -6.59 11.96 5.59
N PRO A 13 -5.43 12.60 5.79
CA PRO A 13 -4.38 12.05 6.65
C PRO A 13 -4.86 11.82 8.09
N VAL A 14 -4.32 10.78 8.71
CA VAL A 14 -4.48 10.47 10.14
C VAL A 14 -3.61 11.42 10.95
N ARG A 15 -4.13 11.98 12.04
CA ARG A 15 -3.36 12.78 12.98
C ARG A 15 -2.74 11.91 14.08
N ALA A 16 -1.67 12.39 14.69
CA ALA A 16 -0.96 11.63 15.73
C ALA A 16 -1.82 11.34 16.99
N ASP A 17 -2.79 12.18 17.28
CA ASP A 17 -3.75 12.02 18.38
C ASP A 17 -4.87 11.01 18.08
N GLU A 18 -4.96 10.54 16.83
CA GLU A 18 -5.98 9.59 16.38
C GLU A 18 -5.47 8.14 16.28
N LEU A 19 -4.27 7.87 16.82
CA LEU A 19 -3.63 6.56 16.73
C LEU A 19 -4.52 5.40 17.16
N ASP A 20 -5.25 5.57 18.27
CA ASP A 20 -6.09 4.50 18.82
C ASP A 20 -7.22 4.14 17.86
N THR A 21 -7.96 5.14 17.38
CA THR A 21 -9.02 4.95 16.39
C THR A 21 -8.49 4.35 15.09
N TYR A 22 -7.31 4.81 14.64
CA TYR A 22 -6.67 4.26 13.45
C TYR A 22 -6.31 2.80 13.63
N PHE A 23 -5.71 2.45 14.78
CA PHE A 23 -5.28 1.09 15.07
C PHE A 23 -6.48 0.15 15.17
N ASP A 24 -7.54 0.55 15.87
CA ASP A 24 -8.78 -0.23 15.99
C ASP A 24 -9.40 -0.54 14.62
N LEU A 25 -9.43 0.43 13.71
CA LEU A 25 -9.91 0.19 12.34
C LEU A 25 -9.00 -0.78 11.58
N THR A 26 -7.68 -0.70 11.74
CA THR A 26 -6.77 -1.63 11.06
C THR A 26 -6.93 -3.07 11.54
N LEU A 27 -7.35 -3.29 12.80
CA LEU A 27 -7.64 -4.62 13.35
C LEU A 27 -8.92 -5.27 12.80
N LEU A 28 -9.73 -4.55 12.02
CA LEU A 28 -10.90 -5.13 11.32
C LEU A 28 -10.51 -6.06 10.16
N VAL A 29 -9.25 -6.11 9.80
CA VAL A 29 -8.67 -7.06 8.84
C VAL A 29 -7.57 -7.86 9.52
N ASP A 30 -7.31 -9.06 9.00
CA ASP A 30 -6.19 -9.86 9.51
C ASP A 30 -4.87 -9.23 9.06
N LEU A 31 -4.13 -8.69 10.02
CA LEU A 31 -2.81 -8.11 9.78
C LEU A 31 -1.72 -9.17 9.63
N HIS A 32 -2.04 -10.44 9.88
CA HIS A 32 -1.07 -11.54 9.93
C HIS A 32 0.14 -11.23 10.84
N VAL A 33 -0.14 -10.54 11.95
CA VAL A 33 0.81 -10.21 13.00
C VAL A 33 0.42 -10.98 14.26
N PRO A 34 1.35 -11.72 14.89
CA PRO A 34 1.11 -12.36 16.17
C PRO A 34 0.58 -11.37 17.21
N ALA A 35 -0.35 -11.82 18.04
CA ALA A 35 -1.04 -10.94 18.99
C ALA A 35 -0.06 -10.26 19.99
N ASP A 36 1.00 -10.94 20.37
CA ASP A 36 2.07 -10.43 21.24
C ASP A 36 2.92 -9.34 20.59
N LEU A 37 2.92 -9.23 19.26
CA LEU A 37 3.61 -8.18 18.51
C LEU A 37 2.72 -6.98 18.13
N LEU A 38 1.42 -7.02 18.40
CA LEU A 38 0.52 -5.90 18.12
C LEU A 38 0.90 -4.61 18.87
N PRO A 39 1.34 -4.63 20.14
CA PRO A 39 1.82 -3.42 20.80
C PRO A 39 3.03 -2.79 20.13
N ASP A 40 3.97 -3.60 19.64
CA ASP A 40 5.15 -3.11 18.91
C ASP A 40 4.77 -2.52 17.57
N LEU A 41 3.82 -3.12 16.86
CA LEU A 41 3.26 -2.56 15.64
C LEU A 41 2.61 -1.19 15.90
N LYS A 42 1.78 -1.08 16.94
CA LYS A 42 1.15 0.19 17.34
C LYS A 42 2.18 1.26 17.66
N ASN A 43 3.22 0.92 18.42
CA ASN A 43 4.32 1.82 18.72
C ASN A 43 5.06 2.26 17.45
N THR A 44 5.29 1.36 16.51
CA THR A 44 5.91 1.68 15.22
C THR A 44 5.07 2.68 14.43
N ILE A 45 3.76 2.49 14.37
CA ILE A 45 2.82 3.43 13.73
C ILE A 45 2.85 4.78 14.45
N ALA A 46 2.85 4.80 15.79
CA ALA A 46 2.92 6.02 16.59
C ALA A 46 4.19 6.84 16.30
N LEU A 47 5.34 6.15 16.14
CA LEU A 47 6.59 6.80 15.76
C LEU A 47 6.51 7.36 14.34
N ALA A 48 5.96 6.60 13.40
CA ALA A 48 5.82 7.04 12.01
C ALA A 48 4.89 8.26 11.91
N LEU A 49 3.77 8.30 12.67
CA LEU A 49 2.86 9.44 12.70
C LEU A 49 3.48 10.74 13.24
N ARG A 50 4.59 10.65 13.96
CA ARG A 50 5.34 11.81 14.50
C ARG A 50 6.54 12.20 13.64
N ASP A 51 6.89 11.41 12.65
CA ASP A 51 8.07 11.61 11.82
C ASP A 51 7.67 12.29 10.50
N GLU A 52 8.27 13.44 10.23
CA GLU A 52 7.97 14.27 9.05
C GLU A 52 8.99 14.09 7.91
N ARG A 53 9.56 12.89 7.74
CA ARG A 53 10.48 12.59 6.65
C ARG A 53 9.76 12.10 5.40
N GLY A 54 10.32 12.46 4.24
CA GLY A 54 9.86 12.04 2.93
C GLY A 54 8.83 12.99 2.32
N PRO A 55 8.20 12.60 1.19
CA PRO A 55 7.19 13.42 0.53
C PRO A 55 5.87 13.50 1.31
N PHE A 56 5.66 12.59 2.24
CA PHE A 56 4.57 12.61 3.21
C PHE A 56 5.11 12.93 4.60
N SER A 57 4.26 13.41 5.50
CA SER A 57 4.63 13.81 6.85
C SER A 57 4.88 12.63 7.82
N HIS A 58 5.11 11.41 7.33
CA HIS A 58 5.17 10.21 8.17
C HIS A 58 6.28 9.25 7.70
N ALA A 59 7.52 9.70 7.61
CA ALA A 59 8.66 8.83 7.31
C ALA A 59 8.46 7.91 6.09
N PHE A 60 8.04 8.48 4.95
CA PHE A 60 7.65 7.77 3.73
C PHE A 60 6.37 6.91 3.86
N ASN A 61 5.67 6.98 4.99
CA ASN A 61 4.37 6.35 5.16
C ASN A 61 3.24 7.34 4.87
N HIS A 62 2.12 6.82 4.45
CA HIS A 62 0.89 7.57 4.25
C HIS A 62 -0.25 6.84 4.96
N PHE A 63 -0.74 7.44 6.03
CA PHE A 63 -1.86 6.93 6.81
C PHE A 63 -3.09 7.78 6.51
N LEU A 64 -4.16 7.17 6.03
CA LEU A 64 -5.39 7.89 5.71
C LEU A 64 -6.59 7.28 6.43
N PHE A 65 -7.55 8.15 6.77
CA PHE A 65 -8.93 7.78 7.06
C PHE A 65 -9.84 8.05 5.86
N ALA A 66 -10.90 7.26 5.73
CA ALA A 66 -12.12 7.69 5.09
C ALA A 66 -13.17 7.92 6.19
N GLU A 67 -13.81 9.07 6.14
CA GLU A 67 -14.80 9.53 7.12
C GLU A 67 -16.15 9.78 6.47
N THR A 68 -17.21 9.58 7.21
CA THR A 68 -18.55 10.03 6.88
C THR A 68 -18.65 11.57 6.99
N THR A 69 -19.76 12.14 6.55
CA THR A 69 -19.98 13.60 6.57
C THR A 69 -20.02 14.19 7.97
N ASP A 70 -20.30 13.39 9.00
CA ASP A 70 -20.25 13.78 10.41
C ASP A 70 -18.87 13.62 11.05
N GLY A 71 -17.85 13.23 10.26
CA GLY A 71 -16.48 13.09 10.72
C GLY A 71 -16.16 11.75 11.39
N THR A 72 -17.05 10.75 11.30
CA THR A 72 -16.80 9.43 11.87
C THR A 72 -15.87 8.62 10.94
N PRO A 73 -14.68 8.17 11.40
CA PRO A 73 -13.80 7.32 10.62
C PRO A 73 -14.42 5.94 10.39
N ILE A 74 -14.51 5.52 9.12
CA ILE A 74 -15.12 4.26 8.70
C ILE A 74 -14.18 3.36 7.90
N ALA A 75 -13.00 3.87 7.56
CA ALA A 75 -11.96 3.08 6.93
C ALA A 75 -10.59 3.65 7.23
N ALA A 76 -9.58 2.78 7.24
CA ALA A 76 -8.19 3.14 7.41
C ALA A 76 -7.33 2.49 6.33
N VAL A 77 -6.29 3.20 5.88
CA VAL A 77 -5.29 2.67 4.96
C VAL A 77 -3.88 3.01 5.44
N HIS A 78 -2.97 2.07 5.25
CA HIS A 78 -1.54 2.26 5.39
C HIS A 78 -0.84 1.98 4.07
N VAL A 79 -0.04 2.94 3.63
CA VAL A 79 0.85 2.80 2.49
C VAL A 79 2.24 3.26 2.91
N GLY A 80 3.26 2.46 2.65
CA GLY A 80 4.60 2.78 3.09
C GLY A 80 5.67 1.89 2.43
N PRO A 81 6.93 1.96 2.90
CA PRO A 81 7.99 1.11 2.38
C PRO A 81 7.69 -0.36 2.57
N GLY A 82 7.61 -1.12 1.48
CA GLY A 82 7.34 -2.56 1.54
C GLY A 82 8.46 -3.36 2.21
N ARG A 83 8.12 -4.37 3.00
CA ARG A 83 9.10 -5.25 3.68
C ARG A 83 10.11 -5.88 2.73
N TRP A 84 9.73 -6.15 1.47
CA TRP A 84 10.63 -6.69 0.47
C TRP A 84 11.81 -5.78 0.15
N MET A 85 11.65 -4.45 0.30
CA MET A 85 12.72 -3.48 0.10
C MET A 85 13.81 -3.58 1.18
N LEU A 86 13.51 -4.19 2.33
CA LEU A 86 14.44 -4.43 3.43
C LEU A 86 15.22 -5.74 3.27
N ASP A 87 14.96 -6.51 2.22
CA ASP A 87 15.65 -7.77 1.97
C ASP A 87 17.16 -7.55 1.82
N ARG A 88 17.96 -8.43 2.45
CA ARG A 88 19.42 -8.34 2.45
C ARG A 88 20.04 -8.48 1.05
N GLN A 89 19.32 -9.09 0.12
CA GLN A 89 19.76 -9.18 -1.29
C GLN A 89 19.76 -7.81 -1.99
N ILE A 90 19.06 -6.81 -1.45
CA ILE A 90 19.03 -5.46 -2.00
C ILE A 90 20.11 -4.61 -1.32
N PRO A 91 21.12 -4.11 -2.06
CA PRO A 91 22.14 -3.24 -1.51
C PRO A 91 21.56 -1.99 -0.82
N ASN A 92 22.14 -1.59 0.29
CA ASN A 92 21.66 -0.44 1.08
C ASN A 92 21.50 0.84 0.26
N ARG A 93 22.41 1.08 -0.70
CA ARG A 93 22.35 2.25 -1.59
C ARG A 93 21.06 2.29 -2.44
N LEU A 94 20.54 1.10 -2.83
CA LEU A 94 19.33 1.01 -3.63
C LEU A 94 18.06 1.11 -2.78
N ARG A 95 18.12 0.73 -1.49
CA ARG A 95 16.95 0.78 -0.61
C ARG A 95 16.39 2.18 -0.49
N ARG A 96 17.26 3.19 -0.33
CA ARG A 96 16.83 4.59 -0.27
C ARG A 96 16.11 5.00 -1.54
N THR A 97 16.70 4.74 -2.70
CA THR A 97 16.07 5.05 -3.99
C THR A 97 14.73 4.34 -4.16
N LEU A 98 14.66 3.07 -3.72
CA LEU A 98 13.41 2.31 -3.81
C LEU A 98 12.30 2.93 -2.94
N VAL A 99 12.55 3.28 -1.69
CA VAL A 99 11.53 3.88 -0.81
C VAL A 99 11.08 5.27 -1.27
N GLU A 100 11.87 5.94 -2.09
CA GLU A 100 11.53 7.23 -2.71
C GLU A 100 10.74 7.07 -4.03
N ARG A 101 10.70 5.86 -4.62
CA ARG A 101 10.11 5.60 -5.94
C ARG A 101 9.02 4.55 -5.95
N VAL A 102 9.02 3.67 -4.97
CA VAL A 102 8.05 2.56 -4.87
C VAL A 102 7.48 2.54 -3.47
N SER A 103 6.19 2.37 -3.38
CA SER A 103 5.53 2.15 -2.09
C SER A 103 4.70 0.89 -2.10
N ASN A 104 4.31 0.45 -0.90
CA ASN A 104 3.50 -0.74 -0.71
C ASN A 104 2.22 -0.40 0.04
N ILE A 105 1.10 -0.85 -0.47
CA ILE A 105 -0.16 -0.77 0.26
C ILE A 105 -0.16 -1.96 1.22
N ASP A 106 0.02 -1.67 2.51
CA ASP A 106 0.11 -2.71 3.54
C ASP A 106 -1.27 -3.12 4.06
N THR A 107 -2.18 -2.14 4.23
CA THR A 107 -3.49 -2.39 4.82
C THR A 107 -4.53 -1.48 4.18
N ILE A 108 -5.70 -2.03 3.89
CA ILE A 108 -6.94 -1.30 3.60
C ILE A 108 -8.04 -1.96 4.42
N ALA A 109 -8.53 -1.30 5.44
CA ALA A 109 -9.59 -1.77 6.30
C ALA A 109 -10.84 -0.89 6.13
N VAL A 110 -12.00 -1.50 5.91
CA VAL A 110 -13.29 -0.81 5.84
C VAL A 110 -14.21 -1.43 6.88
N HIS A 111 -14.84 -0.59 7.69
CA HIS A 111 -15.81 -1.03 8.70
C HIS A 111 -16.89 -1.92 8.07
N PRO A 112 -17.26 -3.04 8.68
CA PRO A 112 -18.20 -4.00 8.08
C PRO A 112 -19.49 -3.38 7.56
N ASP A 113 -20.11 -2.46 8.31
CA ASP A 113 -21.37 -1.81 7.97
C ASP A 113 -21.26 -0.88 6.75
N HIS A 114 -20.05 -0.54 6.34
CA HIS A 114 -19.78 0.35 5.20
C HIS A 114 -19.13 -0.37 4.01
N ARG A 115 -19.01 -1.72 4.07
CA ARG A 115 -18.49 -2.50 2.94
C ARG A 115 -19.47 -2.53 1.77
N GLY A 116 -18.93 -2.82 0.57
CA GLY A 116 -19.76 -2.90 -0.65
C GLY A 116 -20.16 -1.52 -1.23
N GLN A 117 -19.80 -0.41 -0.59
CA GLN A 117 -20.18 0.95 -0.98
C GLN A 117 -19.10 1.68 -1.79
N GLY A 118 -18.07 0.97 -2.28
CA GLY A 118 -16.99 1.55 -3.10
C GLY A 118 -15.93 2.33 -2.33
N ILE A 119 -15.92 2.30 -0.99
CA ILE A 119 -15.00 3.08 -0.15
C ILE A 119 -13.54 2.70 -0.42
N ALA A 120 -13.21 1.39 -0.41
CA ALA A 120 -11.87 0.92 -0.72
C ALA A 120 -11.40 1.36 -2.13
N THR A 121 -12.30 1.45 -3.07
CA THR A 121 -12.06 1.97 -4.42
C THR A 121 -11.61 3.42 -4.38
N ARG A 122 -12.37 4.28 -3.70
CA ARG A 122 -12.05 5.72 -3.57
C ARG A 122 -10.76 5.97 -2.80
N ILE A 123 -10.48 5.14 -1.78
CA ILE A 123 -9.21 5.18 -1.05
C ILE A 123 -8.04 4.86 -2.00
N LEU A 124 -8.16 3.80 -2.82
CA LEU A 124 -7.12 3.45 -3.79
C LEU A 124 -6.90 4.55 -4.83
N ASP A 125 -7.97 5.15 -5.36
CA ASP A 125 -7.87 6.27 -6.30
C ASP A 125 -7.10 7.44 -5.66
N ARG A 126 -7.42 7.79 -4.42
CA ARG A 126 -6.72 8.83 -3.67
C ARG A 126 -5.26 8.49 -3.42
N VAL A 127 -4.94 7.28 -2.98
CA VAL A 127 -3.57 6.80 -2.77
C VAL A 127 -2.77 6.88 -4.07
N GLU A 128 -3.32 6.39 -5.17
CA GLU A 128 -2.65 6.42 -6.46
C GLU A 128 -2.34 7.84 -6.93
N ASP A 129 -3.27 8.77 -6.73
CA ASP A 129 -3.08 10.17 -7.09
C ASP A 129 -2.04 10.86 -6.19
N ASP A 130 -2.10 10.66 -4.87
CA ASP A 130 -1.14 11.21 -3.92
C ASP A 130 0.29 10.73 -4.23
N PHE A 131 0.46 9.42 -4.48
CA PHE A 131 1.78 8.83 -4.77
C PHE A 131 2.30 9.23 -6.16
N ARG A 132 1.43 9.35 -7.15
CA ARG A 132 1.81 9.87 -8.48
C ARG A 132 2.26 11.33 -8.41
N GLN A 133 1.54 12.17 -7.67
CA GLN A 133 1.90 13.58 -7.46
C GLN A 133 3.20 13.73 -6.69
N ALA A 134 3.47 12.83 -5.74
CA ALA A 134 4.73 12.77 -4.99
C ALA A 134 5.92 12.19 -5.79
N GLY A 135 5.72 11.81 -7.07
CA GLY A 135 6.78 11.30 -7.95
C GLY A 135 7.10 9.82 -7.79
N TYR A 136 6.24 9.06 -7.09
CA TYR A 136 6.39 7.61 -7.03
C TYR A 136 6.11 6.98 -8.38
N ARG A 137 6.84 5.92 -8.70
CA ARG A 137 6.79 5.24 -10.00
C ARG A 137 5.94 3.99 -10.01
N ALA A 138 5.75 3.35 -8.86
CA ALA A 138 4.93 2.15 -8.75
C ALA A 138 4.35 1.97 -7.34
N LEU A 139 3.19 1.33 -7.29
CA LEU A 139 2.63 0.76 -6.07
C LEU A 139 2.69 -0.76 -6.13
N THR A 140 3.01 -1.36 -4.99
CA THR A 140 2.96 -2.81 -4.77
C THR A 140 2.01 -3.13 -3.62
N LEU A 141 1.52 -4.34 -3.56
CA LEU A 141 0.78 -4.86 -2.43
C LEU A 141 0.83 -6.40 -2.41
N ARG A 142 0.42 -6.98 -1.29
CA ARG A 142 0.11 -8.42 -1.19
C ARG A 142 -1.39 -8.59 -1.04
N HIS A 143 -1.92 -9.65 -1.60
CA HIS A 143 -3.34 -9.96 -1.47
C HIS A 143 -3.58 -11.47 -1.41
N GLU A 144 -4.66 -11.85 -0.76
CA GLU A 144 -5.21 -13.20 -0.79
C GLU A 144 -5.80 -13.52 -2.17
N HIS A 145 -5.96 -14.80 -2.44
CA HIS A 145 -6.38 -15.26 -3.77
C HIS A 145 -7.76 -14.70 -4.18
N ASP A 146 -8.70 -14.61 -3.26
CA ASP A 146 -10.06 -14.11 -3.47
C ASP A 146 -10.12 -12.61 -3.80
N LYS A 147 -9.13 -11.82 -3.38
CA LYS A 147 -9.03 -10.38 -3.66
C LYS A 147 -8.46 -10.07 -5.06
N LYS A 148 -7.96 -11.07 -5.80
CA LYS A 148 -7.37 -10.87 -7.12
C LYS A 148 -8.26 -10.04 -8.05
N ARG A 149 -9.56 -10.41 -8.15
CA ARG A 149 -10.50 -9.72 -9.04
C ARG A 149 -10.65 -8.25 -8.72
N PHE A 150 -10.67 -7.90 -7.45
CA PHE A 150 -10.77 -6.51 -7.00
C PHE A 150 -9.58 -5.68 -7.50
N PHE A 151 -8.35 -6.15 -7.26
CA PHE A 151 -7.15 -5.41 -7.64
C PHE A 151 -6.94 -5.39 -9.17
N THR A 152 -7.19 -6.50 -9.88
CA THR A 152 -7.04 -6.51 -11.34
C THR A 152 -8.05 -5.60 -12.04
N ALA A 153 -9.27 -5.47 -11.54
CA ALA A 153 -10.26 -4.52 -12.05
C ALA A 153 -9.83 -3.06 -11.89
N ARG A 154 -8.83 -2.79 -11.04
CA ARG A 154 -8.25 -1.47 -10.79
C ARG A 154 -6.89 -1.26 -11.49
N GLY A 155 -6.54 -2.14 -12.41
CA GLY A 155 -5.31 -2.04 -13.20
C GLY A 155 -4.06 -2.57 -12.53
N TYR A 156 -4.17 -3.25 -11.37
CA TYR A 156 -3.05 -3.97 -10.80
C TYR A 156 -2.82 -5.29 -11.53
N THR A 157 -1.57 -5.61 -11.79
CA THR A 157 -1.19 -6.93 -12.30
C THR A 157 -0.88 -7.86 -11.13
N SER A 158 -1.68 -8.92 -10.98
CA SER A 158 -1.49 -9.92 -9.92
C SER A 158 -0.48 -10.99 -10.33
N LEU A 159 0.53 -11.21 -9.49
CA LEU A 159 1.70 -12.06 -9.76
C LEU A 159 1.87 -13.10 -8.65
N PRO A 160 2.31 -14.33 -8.97
CA PRO A 160 2.62 -15.36 -7.97
C PRO A 160 3.86 -15.02 -7.14
N ARG A 161 4.75 -14.18 -7.66
CA ARG A 161 5.90 -13.61 -6.98
C ARG A 161 6.18 -12.21 -7.51
N LEU A 162 6.76 -11.38 -6.66
CA LEU A 162 7.32 -10.10 -7.09
C LEU A 162 8.67 -10.37 -7.77
N ALA A 163 8.88 -9.81 -8.96
CA ALA A 163 10.18 -9.76 -9.62
C ALA A 163 10.45 -8.31 -10.03
N VAL A 164 11.62 -7.80 -9.67
CA VAL A 164 12.03 -6.40 -9.90
C VAL A 164 13.43 -6.38 -10.49
N ASP A 165 13.61 -5.66 -11.57
CA ASP A 165 14.94 -5.39 -12.13
C ASP A 165 15.59 -4.23 -11.37
N LEU A 166 16.77 -4.48 -10.82
CA LEU A 166 17.53 -3.54 -9.99
C LEU A 166 18.94 -3.35 -10.54
N PRO A 167 19.15 -2.62 -11.65
CA PRO A 167 20.48 -2.36 -12.17
C PRO A 167 21.38 -1.65 -11.15
N PRO A 168 22.69 -1.97 -11.10
CA PRO A 168 23.40 -3.03 -11.79
C PRO A 168 23.33 -4.39 -11.06
N THR A 169 22.54 -4.51 -9.99
CA THR A 169 22.48 -5.70 -9.13
C THR A 169 21.81 -6.88 -9.84
N GLY A 170 20.86 -6.58 -10.75
CA GLY A 170 20.10 -7.56 -11.51
C GLY A 170 18.72 -7.87 -10.92
N LEU A 171 18.18 -9.03 -11.24
CA LEU A 171 16.82 -9.41 -10.92
C LEU A 171 16.66 -9.78 -9.44
N PHE A 172 15.89 -9.00 -8.69
CA PHE A 172 15.41 -9.38 -7.36
C PHE A 172 14.08 -10.13 -7.47
N THR A 173 13.89 -11.18 -6.68
CA THR A 173 12.63 -11.93 -6.65
C THR A 173 12.18 -12.24 -5.22
N ARG A 174 10.88 -12.10 -4.95
CA ARG A 174 10.26 -12.45 -3.68
C ARG A 174 8.97 -13.23 -3.89
N ALA A 175 8.83 -14.37 -3.22
CA ALA A 175 7.59 -15.13 -3.12
C ALA A 175 7.19 -15.24 -1.65
N GLU A 176 5.89 -15.27 -1.38
CA GLU A 176 5.35 -15.48 -0.03
C GLU A 176 4.25 -16.54 -0.11
N PRO A 177 4.40 -17.68 0.58
CA PRO A 177 3.39 -18.73 0.60
C PRO A 177 2.03 -18.20 1.05
N GLY A 178 0.97 -18.60 0.35
CA GLY A 178 -0.40 -18.15 0.67
C GLY A 178 -0.79 -16.79 0.08
N TRP A 179 0.18 -16.02 -0.46
CA TRP A 179 -0.04 -14.67 -0.98
C TRP A 179 0.27 -14.55 -2.46
N LYS A 180 -0.40 -13.57 -3.08
CA LYS A 180 -0.02 -13.03 -4.39
C LYS A 180 0.50 -11.60 -4.20
N PHE A 181 1.41 -11.20 -5.06
CA PHE A 181 1.76 -9.79 -5.19
C PHE A 181 0.86 -9.14 -6.24
N ALA A 182 0.59 -7.86 -6.07
CA ALA A 182 0.03 -7.06 -7.15
C ALA A 182 0.87 -5.79 -7.32
N VAL A 183 1.01 -5.38 -8.57
CA VAL A 183 1.85 -4.23 -8.96
C VAL A 183 1.05 -3.34 -9.89
N LYS A 184 1.15 -2.04 -9.68
CA LYS A 184 0.61 -1.01 -10.57
C LYS A 184 1.68 0.03 -10.86
N PRO A 185 2.19 0.14 -12.10
CA PRO A 185 2.97 1.29 -12.54
C PRO A 185 2.15 2.58 -12.40
N LEU A 186 2.78 3.62 -11.87
CA LEU A 186 2.22 4.98 -11.77
C LEU A 186 2.87 5.92 -12.81
N ASP A 187 4.07 5.58 -13.25
CA ASP A 187 4.87 6.30 -14.22
C ASP A 187 4.96 5.50 -15.54
N PRO A 188 4.82 6.13 -16.71
CA PRO A 188 4.86 5.43 -18.00
C PRO A 188 6.21 4.79 -18.34
N THR A 189 7.29 5.21 -17.71
CA THR A 189 8.63 4.59 -17.88
C THR A 189 8.74 3.25 -17.17
N VAL A 190 7.89 2.99 -16.19
CA VAL A 190 7.84 1.72 -15.46
C VAL A 190 6.92 0.74 -16.18
N THR A 191 7.47 -0.40 -16.54
CA THR A 191 6.74 -1.42 -17.30
C THR A 191 6.89 -2.81 -16.70
N LEU A 192 5.96 -3.69 -17.05
CA LEU A 192 6.03 -5.12 -16.75
C LEU A 192 6.51 -5.86 -18.01
N THR A 193 7.72 -6.40 -17.94
CA THR A 193 8.34 -7.16 -19.02
C THR A 193 8.56 -8.62 -18.61
N THR A 194 8.89 -9.49 -19.56
CA THR A 194 9.26 -10.87 -19.23
C THR A 194 10.78 -11.00 -19.22
N GLN A 195 11.34 -11.28 -18.04
CA GLN A 195 12.77 -11.58 -17.89
C GLN A 195 12.96 -12.97 -17.26
N ARG A 196 13.76 -13.82 -17.87
CA ARG A 196 14.02 -15.19 -17.37
C ARG A 196 12.74 -15.99 -17.06
N GLY A 197 11.69 -15.79 -17.87
CA GLY A 197 10.40 -16.45 -17.68
C GLY A 197 9.53 -15.87 -16.54
N LEU A 198 9.92 -14.74 -15.95
CA LEU A 198 9.16 -14.04 -14.90
C LEU A 198 8.63 -12.70 -15.40
N THR A 199 7.41 -12.39 -15.05
CA THR A 199 6.88 -11.02 -15.21
C THR A 199 7.60 -10.11 -14.22
N THR A 200 8.38 -9.18 -14.74
CA THR A 200 9.35 -8.36 -14.00
C THR A 200 8.99 -6.88 -14.13
N LEU A 201 9.02 -6.18 -13.02
CA LEU A 201 8.90 -4.72 -12.95
C LEU A 201 10.24 -4.08 -13.31
N THR A 202 10.26 -3.23 -14.34
CA THR A 202 11.45 -2.58 -14.89
C THR A 202 11.25 -1.08 -14.97
N GLY A 203 12.34 -0.29 -15.07
CA GLY A 203 12.31 1.16 -15.18
C GLY A 203 12.18 1.92 -13.86
N LEU A 204 12.31 1.24 -12.71
CA LEU A 204 12.19 1.90 -11.41
C LEU A 204 13.37 2.81 -11.07
N LEU A 205 14.56 2.50 -11.57
CA LEU A 205 15.82 3.14 -11.18
C LEU A 205 16.39 4.05 -12.30
N ASP A 206 15.69 4.16 -13.41
CA ASP A 206 16.11 4.98 -14.57
C ASP A 206 15.94 6.49 -14.32
#